data_d93032ecb880cb902e2caf676204780c
#
_entry.id   d93032ecb880cb902e2caf676204780c
#
_cell.length_a   1.000
_cell.length_b   1.000
_cell.length_c   1.000
_cell.angle_alpha   90.00
_cell.angle_beta   90.00
_cell.angle_gamma   90.00
#
_symmetry.space_group_name_H-M   'P 1'
#
loop_
_entity.id
_entity.type
_entity.pdbx_description
1 polymer ?
#
loop_
_entity_poly.entity_id
_entity_poly.type
_entity_poly.pdbx_seq_one_letter_code
_entity_poly.pdbx_strand_id
1 'polypeptide(L)'
;NDIDWIADYSDLHYVLSKTRFFNELDFITEDSWKGRIELKKDKEYHCYSYVGNRQPDIFPESGCKWHDLFHELFKPSDRLEQKLQECGFPEKSYIAVHIRFVNALENFEKVSCCDNAIDTEKQKDDLIARCQKGILRIKEQNKDCDILVFSDSKRFLESIKHMPVKTLPTNNIGHISFGTNADMTMKTFIDLYMISRAKKVYRIDAPELYAWSGFAVTAAKIGSIEFLTENV
;
A
#
# COMPACT_ATOMS: atom_id res chain seq x y z
N ASN A 1 -24.19 4.91 -3.39
CA ASN A 1 -23.76 6.14 -2.74
C ASN A 1 -22.39 6.47 -3.27
N ASP A 2 -22.34 7.45 -4.16
CA ASP A 2 -21.09 8.00 -4.67
C ASP A 2 -20.45 8.80 -3.55
N ILE A 3 -19.48 8.18 -2.87
CA ILE A 3 -18.62 8.92 -1.98
C ILE A 3 -17.59 9.59 -2.89
N ASP A 4 -17.75 10.89 -3.08
CA ASP A 4 -16.72 11.73 -3.67
C ASP A 4 -15.51 11.76 -2.73
N TRP A 5 -14.54 10.91 -3.00
CA TRP A 5 -13.22 10.96 -2.36
C TRP A 5 -12.41 12.11 -2.95
N ILE A 6 -12.89 13.32 -2.77
CA ILE A 6 -12.20 14.53 -3.24
C ILE A 6 -11.96 15.43 -2.04
N ALA A 7 -10.99 15.08 -1.24
CA ALA A 7 -10.30 16.10 -0.51
C ALA A 7 -8.83 15.75 -0.55
N ASP A 8 -8.01 16.67 -0.99
CA ASP A 8 -6.61 16.68 -0.64
C ASP A 8 -6.53 16.52 0.88
N TYR A 9 -5.68 15.63 1.32
CA TYR A 9 -5.46 15.35 2.73
C TYR A 9 -5.21 16.62 3.57
N SER A 10 -4.55 17.62 2.99
CA SER A 10 -4.35 18.94 3.58
C SER A 10 -5.67 19.69 3.78
N ASP A 11 -6.59 19.58 2.82
CA ASP A 11 -7.90 20.26 2.89
C ASP A 11 -8.82 19.58 3.90
N LEU A 12 -8.80 18.26 3.98
CA LEU A 12 -9.56 17.54 5.00
C LEU A 12 -9.07 17.89 6.41
N HIS A 13 -7.76 17.95 6.63
CA HIS A 13 -7.18 18.36 7.90
C HIS A 13 -7.55 19.80 8.24
N TYR A 14 -7.55 20.70 7.26
CA TYR A 14 -7.96 22.08 7.42
C TYR A 14 -9.45 22.19 7.76
N VAL A 15 -10.31 21.51 7.04
CA VAL A 15 -11.75 21.49 7.27
C VAL A 15 -12.07 20.91 8.65
N LEU A 16 -11.50 19.78 9.00
CA LEU A 16 -11.69 19.15 10.31
C LEU A 16 -11.18 20.03 11.45
N SER A 17 -10.06 20.74 11.29
CA SER A 17 -9.53 21.66 12.31
C SER A 17 -10.40 22.88 12.54
N LYS A 18 -11.31 23.21 11.62
CA LYS A 18 -12.26 24.34 11.71
C LYS A 18 -13.64 23.92 12.20
N THR A 19 -13.93 22.64 12.29
CA THR A 19 -15.23 22.16 12.73
C THR A 19 -15.26 22.05 14.25
N ARG A 20 -16.39 22.40 14.87
CA ARG A 20 -16.64 22.18 16.29
C ARG A 20 -16.43 20.72 16.70
N PHE A 21 -16.74 19.83 15.80
CA PHE A 21 -16.59 18.38 15.94
C PHE A 21 -15.13 17.96 16.19
N PHE A 22 -14.18 18.61 15.51
CA PHE A 22 -12.75 18.32 15.67
C PHE A 22 -12.21 18.76 17.04
N ASN A 23 -12.76 19.82 17.60
CA ASN A 23 -12.37 20.33 18.92
C ASN A 23 -12.99 19.51 20.08
N GLU A 24 -14.04 18.73 19.81
CA GLU A 24 -14.69 17.83 20.77
C GLU A 24 -14.19 16.38 20.68
N LEU A 25 -13.45 16.05 19.62
CA LEU A 25 -12.72 14.80 19.52
C LEU A 25 -11.43 14.97 20.32
N ASP A 26 -11.39 14.44 21.51
CA ASP A 26 -10.13 14.10 22.13
C ASP A 26 -9.36 13.26 21.13
N PHE A 27 -8.19 13.74 20.72
CA PHE A 27 -7.31 12.99 19.83
C PHE A 27 -7.09 11.63 20.45
N ILE A 28 -7.65 10.60 19.82
CA ILE A 28 -7.39 9.24 20.21
C ILE A 28 -5.96 8.94 19.76
N THR A 29 -5.03 9.21 20.65
CA THR A 29 -3.62 8.84 20.45
C THR A 29 -3.47 7.33 20.57
N GLU A 30 -2.38 6.77 20.04
CA GLU A 30 -2.08 5.33 20.14
C GLU A 30 -2.18 4.82 21.58
N ASP A 31 -1.86 5.64 22.56
CA ASP A 31 -1.96 5.31 23.99
C ASP A 31 -3.40 5.36 24.53
N SER A 32 -4.25 6.21 24.00
CA SER A 32 -5.66 6.29 24.41
C SER A 32 -6.51 5.13 23.87
N TRP A 33 -6.09 4.47 22.79
CA TRP A 33 -6.73 3.24 22.32
C TRP A 33 -6.55 2.06 23.27
N LYS A 34 -5.46 2.00 24.00
CA LYS A 34 -5.22 0.99 25.05
C LYS A 34 -6.13 1.19 26.26
N GLY A 35 -6.81 2.31 26.34
CA GLY A 35 -7.70 2.70 27.42
C GLY A 35 -9.15 2.85 27.00
N ARG A 36 -9.82 1.77 26.59
CA ARG A 36 -11.28 1.60 26.56
C ARG A 36 -12.07 2.82 26.08
N ILE A 37 -12.26 2.93 24.76
CA ILE A 37 -13.29 3.81 24.22
C ILE A 37 -14.61 3.08 24.37
N GLU A 38 -15.46 3.56 25.27
CA GLU A 38 -16.83 3.12 25.34
C GLU A 38 -17.60 3.76 24.18
N LEU A 39 -17.80 3.00 23.11
CA LEU A 39 -18.56 3.45 21.95
C LEU A 39 -20.03 3.60 22.35
N LYS A 40 -20.55 4.83 22.25
CA LYS A 40 -21.96 5.11 22.45
C LYS A 40 -22.73 4.87 21.17
N LYS A 41 -23.89 4.18 21.30
CA LYS A 41 -24.67 3.63 20.20
C LYS A 41 -25.17 4.64 19.17
N ASP A 42 -25.25 5.92 19.52
CA ASP A 42 -25.82 6.99 18.70
C ASP A 42 -24.78 8.09 18.35
N LYS A 43 -23.50 7.75 18.41
CA LYS A 43 -22.43 8.68 18.03
C LYS A 43 -21.61 8.11 16.88
N GLU A 44 -21.32 8.97 15.93
CA GLU A 44 -20.38 8.71 14.86
C GLU A 44 -18.96 9.05 15.35
N TYR A 45 -18.02 8.12 15.15
CA TYR A 45 -16.63 8.26 15.57
C TYR A 45 -15.72 8.29 14.34
N HIS A 46 -15.05 9.42 14.14
CA HIS A 46 -14.05 9.56 13.11
C HIS A 46 -12.67 9.29 13.72
N CYS A 47 -12.06 8.21 13.28
CA CYS A 47 -10.76 7.83 13.74
C CYS A 47 -9.73 8.09 12.65
N TYR A 48 -8.84 9.05 12.87
CA TYR A 48 -7.67 9.24 12.05
C TYR A 48 -6.55 8.37 12.56
N SER A 49 -6.22 7.35 11.83
CA SER A 49 -5.29 6.38 12.36
C SER A 49 -4.37 5.78 11.30
N TYR A 50 -3.10 6.13 11.34
CA TYR A 50 -2.03 5.22 10.92
C TYR A 50 -2.06 3.89 11.70
N VAL A 51 -2.80 3.82 12.79
CA VAL A 51 -3.06 2.63 13.61
C VAL A 51 -3.88 1.58 12.86
N GLY A 52 -4.58 1.93 11.77
CA GLY A 52 -5.33 0.97 10.95
C GLY A 52 -4.54 -0.26 10.51
N ASN A 53 -3.23 -0.16 10.39
CA ASN A 53 -2.38 -1.31 10.07
C ASN A 53 -2.12 -2.25 11.25
N ARG A 54 -2.39 -1.82 12.49
CA ARG A 54 -2.17 -2.61 13.72
C ARG A 54 -3.47 -3.17 14.32
N GLN A 55 -4.61 -2.98 13.66
CA GLN A 55 -5.93 -3.20 14.24
C GLN A 55 -6.50 -4.62 14.31
N PRO A 56 -5.93 -5.70 13.79
CA PRO A 56 -6.48 -7.01 14.11
C PRO A 56 -6.53 -7.29 15.63
N ASP A 57 -5.72 -6.55 16.39
CA ASP A 57 -5.52 -6.80 17.81
C ASP A 57 -6.40 -5.95 18.73
N ILE A 58 -7.16 -4.98 18.18
CA ILE A 58 -7.94 -4.04 19.01
C ILE A 58 -9.31 -4.59 19.42
N PHE A 59 -9.90 -5.46 18.59
CA PHE A 59 -11.20 -6.07 18.86
C PHE A 59 -11.19 -7.59 18.60
N PRO A 60 -10.27 -8.37 19.19
CA PRO A 60 -10.20 -9.82 18.95
C PRO A 60 -11.50 -10.53 19.35
N GLU A 61 -12.21 -10.02 20.36
CA GLU A 61 -13.48 -10.57 20.84
C GLU A 61 -14.67 -10.34 19.90
N SER A 62 -14.57 -9.42 18.97
CA SER A 62 -15.65 -9.17 18.00
C SER A 62 -15.77 -10.24 16.93
N GLY A 63 -14.72 -11.06 16.74
CA GLY A 63 -14.62 -12.01 15.64
C GLY A 63 -14.59 -11.39 14.25
N CYS A 64 -14.66 -10.05 14.15
CA CYS A 64 -14.64 -9.34 12.88
C CYS A 64 -13.24 -9.34 12.29
N LYS A 65 -13.12 -9.84 11.07
CA LYS A 65 -11.87 -9.75 10.31
C LYS A 65 -11.86 -8.45 9.49
N TRP A 66 -10.71 -7.84 9.41
CA TRP A 66 -10.52 -6.64 8.59
C TRP A 66 -10.92 -6.85 7.12
N HIS A 67 -10.62 -8.03 6.58
CA HIS A 67 -11.05 -8.47 5.26
C HIS A 67 -12.57 -8.38 5.08
N ASP A 68 -13.32 -8.95 6.01
CA ASP A 68 -14.78 -9.02 5.92
C ASP A 68 -15.40 -7.63 5.95
N LEU A 69 -14.94 -6.78 6.89
CA LEU A 69 -15.38 -5.38 6.99
C LEU A 69 -15.05 -4.57 5.74
N PHE A 70 -13.86 -4.75 5.17
CA PHE A 70 -13.49 -4.06 3.95
C PHE A 70 -14.42 -4.42 2.80
N HIS A 71 -14.71 -5.70 2.59
CA HIS A 71 -15.55 -6.15 1.48
C HIS A 71 -17.04 -5.88 1.70
N GLU A 72 -17.48 -5.67 2.94
CA GLU A 72 -18.82 -5.17 3.23
C GLU A 72 -18.97 -3.68 2.83
N LEU A 73 -17.93 -2.88 3.06
CA LEU A 73 -17.95 -1.43 2.83
C LEU A 73 -17.53 -1.04 1.41
N PHE A 74 -16.59 -1.78 0.80
CA PHE A 74 -15.95 -1.41 -0.44
C PHE A 74 -15.94 -2.55 -1.46
N LYS A 75 -16.23 -2.22 -2.69
CA LYS A 75 -16.05 -3.10 -3.85
C LYS A 75 -15.42 -2.32 -5.00
N PRO A 76 -14.66 -2.96 -5.89
CA PRO A 76 -14.22 -2.31 -7.11
C PRO A 76 -15.42 -1.81 -7.93
N SER A 77 -15.30 -0.63 -8.51
CA SER A 77 -16.26 -0.20 -9.54
C SER A 77 -16.13 -1.08 -10.78
N ASP A 78 -17.17 -1.11 -11.63
CA ASP A 78 -17.14 -1.90 -12.87
C ASP A 78 -15.94 -1.53 -13.77
N ARG A 79 -15.62 -0.23 -13.82
CA ARG A 79 -14.45 0.27 -14.55
C ARG A 79 -13.13 -0.28 -13.96
N LEU A 80 -12.98 -0.31 -12.66
CA LEU A 80 -11.79 -0.86 -12.02
C LEU A 80 -11.73 -2.37 -12.22
N GLU A 81 -12.84 -3.08 -12.08
CA GLU A 81 -12.90 -4.53 -12.29
C GLU A 81 -12.52 -4.91 -13.73
N GLN A 82 -13.01 -4.17 -14.72
CA GLN A 82 -12.58 -4.35 -16.11
C GLN A 82 -11.06 -4.18 -16.25
N LYS A 83 -10.48 -3.15 -15.64
CA LYS A 83 -9.02 -2.91 -15.69
C LYS A 83 -8.22 -4.02 -15.01
N LEU A 84 -8.73 -4.58 -13.92
CA LEU A 84 -8.12 -5.72 -13.25
C LEU A 84 -8.14 -6.97 -14.13
N GLN A 85 -9.24 -7.22 -14.85
CA GLN A 85 -9.34 -8.34 -15.81
C GLN A 85 -8.37 -8.15 -17.00
N GLU A 86 -8.23 -6.92 -17.50
CA GLU A 86 -7.28 -6.57 -18.57
C GLU A 86 -5.81 -6.85 -18.17
N CYS A 87 -5.48 -6.90 -16.88
CA CYS A 87 -4.15 -7.29 -16.42
C CYS A 87 -3.80 -8.74 -16.74
N GLY A 88 -4.78 -9.62 -16.92
CA GLY A 88 -4.59 -10.99 -17.39
C GLY A 88 -3.98 -11.96 -16.36
N PHE A 89 -4.02 -11.65 -15.07
CA PHE A 89 -3.53 -12.51 -14.00
C PHE A 89 -4.71 -13.08 -13.20
N PRO A 90 -4.98 -14.38 -13.25
CA PRO A 90 -5.99 -15.01 -12.40
C PRO A 90 -5.67 -14.83 -10.92
N GLU A 91 -6.70 -14.69 -10.10
CA GLU A 91 -6.54 -14.60 -8.66
C GLU A 91 -5.81 -15.82 -8.08
N LYS A 92 -4.97 -15.59 -7.07
CA LYS A 92 -4.19 -16.63 -6.39
C LYS A 92 -3.23 -17.43 -7.29
N SER A 93 -2.98 -16.97 -8.53
CA SER A 93 -2.08 -17.66 -9.47
C SER A 93 -0.64 -17.14 -9.45
N TYR A 94 -0.38 -16.02 -8.76
CA TYR A 94 0.90 -15.34 -8.72
C TYR A 94 1.29 -14.92 -7.31
N ILE A 95 2.56 -14.61 -7.13
CA ILE A 95 3.13 -14.00 -5.93
C ILE A 95 3.33 -12.51 -6.22
N ALA A 96 2.84 -11.65 -5.34
CA ALA A 96 3.10 -10.21 -5.42
C ALA A 96 4.39 -9.87 -4.66
N VAL A 97 5.25 -9.07 -5.27
CA VAL A 97 6.44 -8.50 -4.61
C VAL A 97 6.33 -6.98 -4.68
N HIS A 98 6.33 -6.33 -3.53
CA HIS A 98 6.23 -4.87 -3.42
C HIS A 98 7.51 -4.27 -2.87
N ILE A 99 7.98 -3.21 -3.51
CA ILE A 99 9.20 -2.48 -3.12
C ILE A 99 8.90 -0.98 -3.14
N ARG A 100 9.12 -0.32 -2.01
CA ARG A 100 8.87 1.12 -1.86
C ARG A 100 10.17 1.88 -1.71
N PHE A 101 10.58 2.58 -2.76
CA PHE A 101 11.82 3.37 -2.79
C PHE A 101 11.64 4.81 -2.29
N VAL A 102 10.49 5.42 -2.52
CA VAL A 102 10.22 6.85 -2.29
C VAL A 102 11.27 7.69 -3.03
N ASN A 103 12.25 8.26 -2.31
CA ASN A 103 13.29 9.10 -2.90
C ASN A 103 14.65 8.40 -3.04
N ALA A 104 14.75 7.11 -2.69
CA ALA A 104 16.03 6.40 -2.71
C ALA A 104 16.69 6.34 -4.09
N LEU A 105 15.92 6.17 -5.15
CA LEU A 105 16.44 6.08 -6.51
C LEU A 105 16.16 7.33 -7.36
N GLU A 106 15.02 7.99 -7.11
CA GLU A 106 14.49 9.10 -7.90
C GLU A 106 13.81 10.08 -6.95
N ASN A 107 13.69 11.33 -7.31
CA ASN A 107 12.90 12.32 -6.55
C ASN A 107 11.41 12.10 -6.83
N PHE A 108 10.81 11.15 -6.14
CA PHE A 108 9.41 10.78 -6.35
C PHE A 108 8.45 11.63 -5.51
N GLU A 109 8.79 11.86 -4.25
CA GLU A 109 7.97 12.64 -3.33
C GLU A 109 8.76 13.86 -2.79
N LYS A 110 8.21 15.05 -2.99
CA LYS A 110 8.76 16.28 -2.41
C LYS A 110 8.36 16.44 -0.94
N VAL A 111 8.39 15.36 -0.16
CA VAL A 111 7.94 15.40 1.23
C VAL A 111 9.13 15.35 2.16
N SER A 112 9.27 16.35 2.98
CA SER A 112 10.35 16.51 3.96
C SER A 112 10.42 15.43 5.05
N CYS A 113 9.40 14.58 5.17
CA CYS A 113 9.36 13.53 6.19
C CYS A 113 10.03 12.21 5.75
N CYS A 114 10.46 12.10 4.50
CA CYS A 114 11.02 10.86 3.94
C CYS A 114 12.34 11.18 3.22
N ASP A 115 13.34 11.60 3.98
CA ASP A 115 14.67 11.86 3.45
C ASP A 115 15.48 10.57 3.43
N ASN A 116 15.14 9.70 2.46
CA ASN A 116 15.89 8.48 2.17
C ASN A 116 16.62 8.56 0.83
N ALA A 117 16.91 9.77 0.36
CA ALA A 117 17.64 9.98 -0.89
C ALA A 117 19.05 9.40 -0.80
N ILE A 118 19.46 8.69 -1.86
CA ILE A 118 20.81 8.15 -1.99
C ILE A 118 21.62 9.08 -2.90
N ASP A 119 22.78 9.49 -2.41
CA ASP A 119 23.58 10.53 -3.07
C ASP A 119 24.34 10.02 -4.30
N THR A 120 24.81 8.78 -4.29
CA THR A 120 25.68 8.27 -5.34
C THR A 120 25.00 7.22 -6.22
N GLU A 121 25.28 7.28 -7.52
CA GLU A 121 24.77 6.30 -8.48
C GLU A 121 25.23 4.88 -8.14
N LYS A 122 26.44 4.71 -7.65
CA LYS A 122 26.95 3.41 -7.20
C LYS A 122 26.09 2.79 -6.10
N GLN A 123 25.73 3.58 -5.08
CA GLN A 123 24.87 3.10 -3.99
C GLN A 123 23.45 2.77 -4.49
N LYS A 124 22.90 3.55 -5.44
CA LYS A 124 21.63 3.26 -6.09
C LYS A 124 21.69 1.93 -6.85
N ASP A 125 22.74 1.72 -7.62
CA ASP A 125 22.93 0.46 -8.37
C ASP A 125 23.13 -0.74 -7.43
N ASP A 126 23.88 -0.58 -6.32
CA ASP A 126 24.03 -1.60 -5.30
C ASP A 126 22.70 -1.96 -4.63
N LEU A 127 21.85 -0.98 -4.32
CA LEU A 127 20.50 -1.22 -3.79
C LEU A 127 19.62 -1.97 -4.79
N ILE A 128 19.62 -1.54 -6.07
CA ILE A 128 18.90 -2.21 -7.15
C ILE A 128 19.36 -3.68 -7.23
N ALA A 129 20.65 -3.94 -7.24
CA ALA A 129 21.20 -5.28 -7.33
C ALA A 129 20.82 -6.18 -6.14
N ARG A 130 20.77 -5.61 -4.92
CA ARG A 130 20.28 -6.33 -3.72
C ARG A 130 18.79 -6.67 -3.84
N CYS A 131 17.96 -5.71 -4.26
CA CYS A 131 16.54 -5.95 -4.48
C CYS A 131 16.29 -7.02 -5.55
N GLN A 132 17.04 -6.99 -6.66
CA GLN A 132 16.98 -8.04 -7.70
C GLN A 132 17.32 -9.43 -7.15
N LYS A 133 18.37 -9.54 -6.32
CA LYS A 133 18.72 -10.80 -5.65
C LYS A 133 17.60 -11.27 -4.71
N GLY A 134 16.97 -10.37 -3.98
CA GLY A 134 15.81 -10.67 -3.14
C GLY A 134 14.66 -11.25 -3.95
N ILE A 135 14.32 -10.62 -5.07
CA ILE A 135 13.29 -11.13 -6.00
C ILE A 135 13.63 -12.54 -6.50
N LEU A 136 14.89 -12.80 -6.87
CA LEU A 136 15.29 -14.13 -7.33
C LEU A 136 15.18 -15.19 -6.23
N ARG A 137 15.50 -14.85 -4.96
CA ARG A 137 15.27 -15.77 -3.83
C ARG A 137 13.78 -16.07 -3.66
N ILE A 138 12.91 -15.04 -3.75
CA ILE A 138 11.46 -15.23 -3.69
C ILE A 138 10.98 -16.14 -4.85
N LYS A 139 11.49 -15.94 -6.05
CA LYS A 139 11.16 -16.77 -7.21
C LYS A 139 11.60 -18.22 -7.01
N GLU A 140 12.78 -18.44 -6.45
CA GLU A 140 13.28 -19.79 -6.17
C GLU A 140 12.43 -20.52 -5.11
N GLN A 141 11.93 -19.79 -4.12
CA GLN A 141 11.01 -20.34 -3.11
C GLN A 141 9.60 -20.60 -3.66
N ASN A 142 9.23 -20.00 -4.81
CA ASN A 142 7.90 -20.06 -5.40
C ASN A 142 7.98 -20.43 -6.89
N LYS A 143 8.70 -21.52 -7.24
CA LYS A 143 9.02 -21.92 -8.61
C LYS A 143 7.81 -22.06 -9.54
N ASP A 144 6.71 -22.56 -9.01
CA ASP A 144 5.49 -22.86 -9.76
C ASP A 144 4.55 -21.65 -9.91
N CYS A 145 4.95 -20.47 -9.41
CA CYS A 145 4.14 -19.26 -9.48
C CYS A 145 4.83 -18.18 -10.30
N ASP A 146 4.06 -17.40 -11.02
CA ASP A 146 4.55 -16.14 -11.57
C ASP A 146 4.87 -15.17 -10.42
N ILE A 147 5.91 -14.37 -10.61
CA ILE A 147 6.23 -13.25 -9.71
C ILE A 147 5.80 -11.96 -10.40
N LEU A 148 4.90 -11.24 -9.77
CA LEU A 148 4.42 -9.93 -10.22
C LEU A 148 5.01 -8.84 -9.30
N VAL A 149 5.82 -7.96 -9.86
CA VAL A 149 6.56 -6.93 -9.11
C VAL A 149 5.87 -5.58 -9.21
N PHE A 150 5.71 -4.93 -8.06
CA PHE A 150 5.13 -3.59 -7.89
C PHE A 150 6.17 -2.67 -7.26
N SER A 151 6.33 -1.49 -7.82
CA SER A 151 7.25 -0.49 -7.30
C SER A 151 6.83 0.92 -7.69
N ASP A 152 7.26 1.89 -6.89
CA ASP A 152 7.14 3.33 -7.14
C ASP A 152 8.35 3.92 -7.89
N SER A 153 9.33 3.11 -8.30
CA SER A 153 10.49 3.55 -9.08
C SER A 153 10.44 3.03 -10.50
N LYS A 154 10.40 3.94 -11.47
CA LYS A 154 10.53 3.61 -12.91
C LYS A 154 11.89 3.00 -13.22
N ARG A 155 12.96 3.60 -12.66
CA ARG A 155 14.33 3.11 -12.81
C ARG A 155 14.44 1.64 -12.40
N PHE A 156 13.86 1.31 -11.25
CA PHE A 156 13.86 -0.08 -10.77
C PHE A 156 13.07 -1.01 -11.69
N LEU A 157 11.84 -0.64 -12.07
CA LEU A 157 11.02 -1.46 -12.97
C LEU A 157 11.69 -1.71 -14.32
N GLU A 158 12.38 -0.71 -14.86
CA GLU A 158 13.20 -0.87 -16.08
C GLU A 158 14.35 -1.87 -15.85
N SER A 159 15.02 -1.80 -14.70
CA SER A 159 16.17 -2.65 -14.39
C SER A 159 15.83 -4.14 -14.26
N ILE A 160 14.58 -4.51 -14.04
CA ILE A 160 14.14 -5.89 -13.88
C ILE A 160 13.47 -6.49 -15.13
N LYS A 161 13.36 -5.74 -16.23
CA LYS A 161 12.71 -6.24 -17.47
C LYS A 161 13.33 -7.51 -18.05
N HIS A 162 14.61 -7.74 -17.81
CA HIS A 162 15.33 -8.93 -18.25
C HIS A 162 15.21 -10.12 -17.29
N MET A 163 14.62 -9.92 -16.12
CA MET A 163 14.46 -10.97 -15.11
C MET A 163 13.24 -11.86 -15.38
N PRO A 164 13.21 -13.10 -14.87
CA PRO A 164 12.08 -14.02 -15.04
C PRO A 164 10.91 -13.67 -14.12
N VAL A 165 10.49 -12.40 -14.18
CA VAL A 165 9.39 -11.81 -13.40
C VAL A 165 8.52 -10.96 -14.31
N LYS A 166 7.34 -10.59 -13.83
CA LYS A 166 6.38 -9.77 -14.55
C LYS A 166 6.14 -8.46 -13.84
N THR A 167 5.78 -7.45 -14.59
CA THR A 167 5.30 -6.15 -14.10
C THR A 167 4.00 -5.82 -14.81
N LEU A 168 3.14 -5.03 -14.18
CA LEU A 168 1.98 -4.51 -14.89
C LEU A 168 2.41 -3.48 -15.94
N PRO A 169 1.76 -3.49 -17.12
CA PRO A 169 1.99 -2.47 -18.12
C PRO A 169 1.57 -1.11 -17.55
N THR A 170 2.55 -0.25 -17.32
CA THR A 170 2.27 1.10 -16.82
C THR A 170 3.40 2.05 -17.18
N ASN A 171 3.00 3.24 -17.67
CA ASN A 171 3.89 4.37 -17.82
C ASN A 171 3.73 5.38 -16.68
N ASN A 172 2.75 5.18 -15.80
CA ASN A 172 2.40 6.12 -14.76
C ASN A 172 2.63 5.48 -13.39
N ILE A 173 3.56 6.05 -12.64
CA ILE A 173 3.73 5.79 -11.22
C ILE A 173 3.16 7.00 -10.50
N GLY A 174 2.26 6.77 -9.57
CA GLY A 174 1.58 7.82 -8.85
C GLY A 174 1.42 7.51 -7.37
N HIS A 175 1.23 8.56 -6.59
CA HIS A 175 0.84 8.47 -5.20
C HIS A 175 -0.54 9.10 -5.03
N ILE A 176 -1.43 8.46 -4.27
CA ILE A 176 -2.82 8.93 -4.08
C ILE A 176 -2.87 10.38 -3.58
N SER A 177 -1.96 10.74 -2.67
CA SER A 177 -1.96 12.07 -2.05
C SER A 177 -1.43 13.19 -2.95
N PHE A 178 -0.74 12.87 -4.05
CA PHE A 178 -0.09 13.86 -4.91
C PHE A 178 -0.56 13.76 -6.37
N GLY A 179 -1.39 12.77 -6.67
CA GLY A 179 -1.87 12.52 -8.01
C GLY A 179 -3.16 13.29 -8.27
N THR A 180 -3.08 14.33 -9.07
CA THR A 180 -4.27 15.02 -9.62
C THR A 180 -4.80 14.37 -10.88
N ASN A 181 -4.17 13.29 -11.34
CA ASN A 181 -4.50 12.62 -12.59
C ASN A 181 -5.29 11.33 -12.31
N ALA A 182 -6.50 11.23 -12.88
CA ALA A 182 -7.37 10.07 -12.74
C ALA A 182 -6.71 8.74 -13.14
N ASP A 183 -5.79 8.75 -14.10
CA ASP A 183 -5.07 7.54 -14.54
C ASP A 183 -4.05 7.08 -13.51
N MET A 184 -3.38 7.99 -12.81
CA MET A 184 -2.47 7.66 -11.72
C MET A 184 -3.24 7.08 -10.52
N THR A 185 -4.37 7.68 -10.18
CA THR A 185 -5.26 7.17 -9.13
C THR A 185 -5.77 5.77 -9.49
N MET A 186 -6.24 5.59 -10.71
CA MET A 186 -6.69 4.27 -11.20
C MET A 186 -5.57 3.23 -11.10
N LYS A 187 -4.35 3.59 -11.51
CA LYS A 187 -3.18 2.69 -11.40
C LYS A 187 -2.89 2.29 -9.96
N THR A 188 -3.00 3.21 -9.02
CA THR A 188 -2.79 2.90 -7.60
C THR A 188 -3.83 1.90 -7.09
N PHE A 189 -5.09 2.03 -7.47
CA PHE A 189 -6.12 1.04 -7.12
C PHE A 189 -5.92 -0.29 -7.83
N ILE A 190 -5.48 -0.28 -9.10
CA ILE A 190 -5.11 -1.53 -9.79
C ILE A 190 -4.00 -2.25 -9.03
N ASP A 191 -2.94 -1.56 -8.63
CA ASP A 191 -1.85 -2.17 -7.84
C ASP A 191 -2.36 -2.73 -6.52
N LEU A 192 -3.17 -1.96 -5.78
CA LEU A 192 -3.74 -2.39 -4.51
C LEU A 192 -4.53 -3.70 -4.64
N TYR A 193 -5.46 -3.75 -5.60
CA TYR A 193 -6.28 -4.93 -5.82
C TYR A 193 -5.50 -6.09 -6.44
N MET A 194 -4.56 -5.83 -7.34
CA MET A 194 -3.69 -6.89 -7.86
C MET A 194 -2.84 -7.50 -6.75
N ILE A 195 -2.27 -6.70 -5.85
CA ILE A 195 -1.54 -7.23 -4.69
C ILE A 195 -2.50 -8.03 -3.79
N SER A 196 -3.71 -7.55 -3.53
CA SER A 196 -4.68 -8.26 -2.67
C SER A 196 -5.19 -9.58 -3.25
N ARG A 197 -5.17 -9.74 -4.57
CA ARG A 197 -5.57 -10.96 -5.30
C ARG A 197 -4.45 -11.96 -5.50
N ALA A 198 -3.23 -11.67 -5.02
CA ALA A 198 -2.11 -12.60 -5.10
C ALA A 198 -2.30 -13.83 -4.19
N LYS A 199 -1.50 -14.86 -4.39
CA LYS A 199 -1.42 -16.03 -3.50
C LYS A 199 -0.74 -15.66 -2.17
N LYS A 200 0.32 -14.85 -2.25
CA LYS A 200 1.10 -14.30 -1.14
C LYS A 200 1.64 -12.93 -1.52
N VAL A 201 1.99 -12.14 -0.53
CA VAL A 201 2.66 -10.84 -0.71
C VAL A 201 4.01 -10.86 -0.02
N TYR A 202 5.04 -10.48 -0.74
CA TYR A 202 6.36 -10.18 -0.19
C TYR A 202 6.63 -8.68 -0.26
N ARG A 203 7.13 -8.11 0.83
CA ARG A 203 7.78 -6.82 0.82
C ARG A 203 9.29 -7.04 0.83
N ILE A 204 10.01 -6.42 -0.10
CA ILE A 204 11.47 -6.32 0.03
C ILE A 204 11.78 -5.14 0.94
N ASP A 205 12.68 -5.39 1.89
CA ASP A 205 13.09 -4.41 2.89
C ASP A 205 14.62 -4.29 2.93
N ALA A 206 15.10 -3.06 3.08
CA ALA A 206 16.49 -2.69 3.24
C ALA A 206 16.57 -1.37 4.04
N PRO A 207 17.71 -1.05 4.68
CA PRO A 207 17.85 0.20 5.44
C PRO A 207 17.55 1.47 4.66
N GLU A 208 17.80 1.46 3.35
CA GLU A 208 17.57 2.59 2.45
C GLU A 208 16.14 2.67 1.91
N LEU A 209 15.35 1.60 2.08
CA LEU A 209 13.96 1.56 1.63
C LEU A 209 13.02 2.16 2.68
N TYR A 210 11.84 2.56 2.22
CA TYR A 210 10.82 3.11 3.11
C TYR A 210 10.09 2.00 3.89
N ALA A 211 10.54 1.73 5.11
CA ALA A 211 10.06 0.65 5.97
C ALA A 211 8.59 0.80 6.41
N TRP A 212 8.06 2.02 6.45
CA TRP A 212 6.72 2.32 6.99
C TRP A 212 5.59 2.21 5.96
N SER A 213 5.85 1.69 4.77
CA SER A 213 4.81 1.55 3.74
C SER A 213 3.69 0.61 4.19
N GLY A 214 2.52 1.17 4.44
CA GLY A 214 1.30 0.41 4.73
C GLY A 214 0.66 -0.23 3.49
N PHE A 215 1.06 0.14 2.27
CA PHE A 215 0.36 -0.19 1.04
C PHE A 215 0.22 -1.71 0.83
N ALA A 216 1.34 -2.43 0.81
CA ALA A 216 1.33 -3.89 0.61
C ALA A 216 0.69 -4.65 1.79
N VAL A 217 0.89 -4.15 3.02
CA VAL A 217 0.24 -4.72 4.22
C VAL A 217 -1.27 -4.58 4.14
N THR A 218 -1.76 -3.40 3.74
CA THR A 218 -3.20 -3.15 3.56
C THR A 218 -3.77 -4.04 2.46
N ALA A 219 -3.08 -4.16 1.33
CA ALA A 219 -3.49 -5.06 0.26
C ALA A 219 -3.56 -6.53 0.71
N ALA A 220 -2.59 -6.99 1.50
CA ALA A 220 -2.61 -8.33 2.06
C ALA A 220 -3.80 -8.56 3.00
N LYS A 221 -4.15 -7.55 3.83
CA LYS A 221 -5.34 -7.60 4.69
C LYS A 221 -6.63 -7.63 3.88
N ILE A 222 -6.74 -6.83 2.79
CA ILE A 222 -7.88 -6.86 1.86
C ILE A 222 -8.06 -8.27 1.29
N GLY A 223 -6.97 -8.91 0.87
CA GLY A 223 -6.99 -10.24 0.27
C GLY A 223 -7.08 -11.40 1.28
N SER A 224 -6.98 -11.13 2.57
CA SER A 224 -6.79 -12.16 3.62
C SER A 224 -5.68 -13.15 3.24
N ILE A 225 -4.51 -12.63 2.84
CA ILE A 225 -3.39 -13.41 2.34
C ILE A 225 -2.13 -13.19 3.17
N GLU A 226 -1.22 -14.14 3.10
CA GLU A 226 0.04 -14.12 3.83
C GLU A 226 0.91 -12.94 3.37
N PHE A 227 1.43 -12.18 4.33
CA PHE A 227 2.38 -11.09 4.12
C PHE A 227 3.73 -11.45 4.72
N LEU A 228 4.76 -11.39 3.92
CA LEU A 228 6.13 -11.76 4.28
C LEU A 228 7.09 -10.59 4.00
N THR A 229 8.22 -10.58 4.69
CA THR A 229 9.30 -9.61 4.43
C THR A 229 10.56 -10.36 4.01
N GLU A 230 11.16 -9.91 2.91
CA GLU A 230 12.46 -10.36 2.41
C GLU A 230 13.47 -9.26 2.63
N ASN A 231 14.43 -9.49 3.52
CA ASN A 231 15.50 -8.53 3.83
C ASN A 231 16.67 -8.68 2.84
N VAL A 232 17.19 -7.55 2.33
CA VAL A 232 18.25 -7.52 1.31
C VAL A 232 19.40 -6.56 1.65
#